data_91a01cf60b6c422286c96ebb59a7bfe3
#
_entry.id   91a01cf60b6c422286c96ebb59a7bfe3
#
_cell.length_a   1.000
_cell.length_b   1.000
_cell.length_c   1.000
_cell.angle_alpha   90.00
_cell.angle_beta   90.00
_cell.angle_gamma   90.00
#
_symmetry.space_group_name_H-M   'P 1'
#
loop_
_entity.id
_entity.type
_entity.pdbx_description
1 polymer ?
#
loop_
_entity_poly.entity_id
_entity_poly.type
_entity_poly.pdbx_seq_one_letter_code
_entity_poly.pdbx_strand_id
1 'polypeptide(L)'
;MRAAIVCAFLMARTAIAAPEDSDDLDRIPRDLPHAQTIPTTSRQDRVHLKIYFENAATLAARRDVDIPFPPPLPYDFQNRTSLDSVIEWRPVRQVKLVLSDRADLVEQESLALMSKQTVRNELREAYVSWEPFARTYVDAGRINAREGTALGFNPTDFFRPGTLVGQASLDPSVLSRNRLGTVMLRAQAIWDGGSVSALYAPRLFAPSAIKSALLGIDPRFAVTNAADRGLAKITWNLGDTSAEALLYLETHRSKVGFDVTRPVGQSVIAYAEWAGGYDEALIARAIGYGRETGTLPRDAPPPIPTQRARSFHNDLAVGGSWTIAAAVTFNLEYHLHQGGLSRNDWERWSGARRDIPALANELWYIRGYASDQLEPATRQQLFLRAAAPKAFVDRLELDGFSFVSLADGSTLTQITASYYLSDAWTAAFSASANLGSSRSERGSFPQVISGIVQLVRYQ
;
A
#
# COMPACT_ATOMS: atom_id res chain seq x y z
N MET A 1 -28.40 27.59 -1.77
CA MET A 1 -27.47 28.74 -1.78
C MET A 1 -26.07 28.17 -1.96
N ARG A 2 -25.51 28.38 -3.12
CA ARG A 2 -24.17 27.90 -3.50
C ARG A 2 -23.13 28.85 -2.94
N ALA A 3 -22.33 28.42 -1.95
CA ALA A 3 -21.18 29.18 -1.47
C ALA A 3 -19.94 28.71 -2.27
N ALA A 4 -19.51 29.53 -3.23
CA ALA A 4 -18.24 29.38 -3.91
C ALA A 4 -17.14 29.91 -2.98
N ILE A 5 -16.28 29.05 -2.50
CA ILE A 5 -15.06 29.43 -1.79
C ILE A 5 -13.99 29.69 -2.87
N VAL A 6 -13.70 30.96 -3.10
CA VAL A 6 -12.58 31.40 -3.94
C VAL A 6 -11.35 31.47 -3.04
N CYS A 7 -10.44 30.52 -3.16
CA CYS A 7 -9.11 30.63 -2.57
C CYS A 7 -8.21 31.46 -3.48
N ALA A 8 -7.87 32.67 -3.08
CA ALA A 8 -6.88 33.51 -3.75
C ALA A 8 -5.47 32.99 -3.42
N PHE A 9 -4.73 32.60 -4.43
CA PHE A 9 -3.33 32.21 -4.31
C PHE A 9 -2.39 33.36 -4.60
N LEU A 10 -1.54 33.68 -3.64
CA LEU A 10 -0.38 34.56 -3.84
C LEU A 10 0.68 33.77 -4.66
N MET A 11 1.04 34.32 -5.82
CA MET A 11 2.11 33.81 -6.66
C MET A 11 3.46 34.33 -6.16
N ALA A 12 4.26 33.48 -5.53
CA ALA A 12 5.69 33.69 -5.42
C ALA A 12 6.40 32.82 -6.48
N ARG A 13 7.04 33.45 -7.43
CA ARG A 13 7.88 32.77 -8.43
C ARG A 13 9.23 32.46 -7.78
N THR A 14 9.49 31.20 -7.51
CA THR A 14 10.86 30.68 -7.36
C THR A 14 11.02 29.52 -8.33
N ALA A 15 11.98 29.63 -9.24
CA ALA A 15 12.36 28.57 -10.15
C ALA A 15 12.99 27.43 -9.34
N ILE A 16 12.33 26.28 -9.31
CA ILE A 16 12.85 25.04 -8.70
C ILE A 16 13.01 24.02 -9.82
N ALA A 17 14.20 23.41 -9.88
CA ALA A 17 14.52 22.34 -10.80
C ALA A 17 13.56 21.14 -10.61
N ALA A 18 13.25 20.46 -11.72
CA ALA A 18 12.43 19.27 -11.72
C ALA A 18 12.95 18.21 -10.73
N PRO A 19 12.09 17.57 -9.95
CA PRO A 19 12.53 16.45 -9.13
C PRO A 19 12.84 15.26 -10.06
N GLU A 20 14.09 14.83 -10.06
CA GLU A 20 14.43 13.49 -10.53
C GLU A 20 13.67 12.47 -9.67
N ASP A 21 13.07 11.49 -10.31
CA ASP A 21 12.38 10.34 -9.69
C ASP A 21 13.40 9.50 -8.91
N SER A 22 13.79 9.94 -7.71
CA SER A 22 14.77 9.27 -6.87
C SER A 22 14.18 8.16 -5.99
N ASP A 23 12.85 8.02 -5.94
CA ASP A 23 12.20 7.11 -5.00
C ASP A 23 12.30 5.62 -5.36
N ASP A 24 12.53 5.27 -6.63
CA ASP A 24 12.81 3.87 -7.02
C ASP A 24 14.29 3.49 -6.80
N LEU A 25 15.17 4.47 -6.65
CA LEU A 25 16.59 4.25 -6.38
C LEU A 25 16.92 4.00 -4.91
N ASP A 26 16.03 4.32 -3.99
CA ASP A 26 16.22 4.04 -2.56
C ASP A 26 16.15 2.53 -2.22
N ARG A 27 15.74 1.69 -3.17
CA ARG A 27 15.75 0.23 -3.05
C ARG A 27 17.04 -0.43 -3.52
N ILE A 28 17.90 0.30 -4.23
CA ILE A 28 19.20 -0.19 -4.69
C ILE A 28 20.26 0.31 -3.70
N PRO A 29 21.09 -0.55 -3.09
CA PRO A 29 22.23 -0.11 -2.31
C PRO A 29 23.11 0.81 -3.17
N ARG A 30 23.27 2.08 -2.79
CA ARG A 30 23.97 3.11 -3.57
C ARG A 30 25.50 3.01 -3.52
N ASP A 31 26.07 1.84 -3.31
CA ASP A 31 27.52 1.64 -3.31
C ASP A 31 27.99 0.93 -4.58
N LEU A 32 27.92 1.62 -5.72
CA LEU A 32 28.81 1.31 -6.84
C LEU A 32 30.11 2.12 -6.68
N PRO A 33 31.28 1.48 -6.70
CA PRO A 33 32.55 2.17 -6.57
C PRO A 33 32.86 2.88 -7.90
N HIS A 34 32.54 4.14 -8.03
CA HIS A 34 33.09 5.16 -8.94
C HIS A 34 32.17 6.37 -9.06
N ALA A 35 31.84 6.98 -7.95
CA ALA A 35 31.32 8.34 -7.98
C ALA A 35 32.49 9.30 -8.11
N GLN A 36 32.65 9.91 -9.26
CA GLN A 36 33.52 11.07 -9.42
C GLN A 36 33.05 12.17 -8.47
N THR A 37 33.97 12.64 -7.62
CA THR A 37 33.77 13.76 -6.72
C THR A 37 33.47 15.02 -7.53
N ILE A 38 32.23 15.41 -7.62
CA ILE A 38 31.81 16.74 -8.01
C ILE A 38 31.92 17.62 -6.75
N PRO A 39 32.66 18.73 -6.75
CA PRO A 39 32.72 19.61 -5.61
C PRO A 39 31.39 20.36 -5.48
N THR A 40 30.49 19.86 -4.67
CA THR A 40 29.23 20.51 -4.33
C THR A 40 29.43 21.38 -3.11
N THR A 41 29.79 22.62 -3.30
CA THR A 41 29.44 23.72 -2.40
C THR A 41 28.02 24.18 -2.70
N SER A 42 27.01 23.33 -2.49
CA SER A 42 25.62 23.74 -2.39
C SER A 42 25.30 23.90 -0.90
N ARG A 43 24.86 25.12 -0.54
CA ARG A 43 24.21 25.40 0.73
C ARG A 43 23.09 24.37 0.88
N GLN A 44 23.29 23.33 1.69
CA GLN A 44 22.26 22.33 1.94
C GLN A 44 21.06 23.07 2.54
N ASP A 45 19.98 23.16 1.79
CA ASP A 45 18.75 23.72 2.30
C ASP A 45 18.31 22.89 3.51
N ARG A 46 18.19 23.56 4.65
CA ARG A 46 17.85 22.90 5.92
C ARG A 46 16.40 22.42 5.98
N VAL A 47 15.59 22.88 5.04
CA VAL A 47 14.15 22.57 4.97
C VAL A 47 13.81 22.19 3.52
N HIS A 48 13.25 21.01 3.34
CA HIS A 48 12.64 20.57 2.08
C HIS A 48 11.13 20.48 2.30
N LEU A 49 10.37 21.21 1.51
CA LEU A 49 8.91 21.20 1.52
C LEU A 49 8.44 20.70 0.15
N LYS A 50 7.62 19.64 0.14
CA LYS A 50 6.92 19.16 -1.05
C LYS A 50 5.42 19.28 -0.80
N ILE A 51 4.72 19.89 -1.72
CA ILE A 51 3.26 20.02 -1.66
C ILE A 51 2.68 19.44 -2.95
N TYR A 52 1.69 18.58 -2.83
CA TYR A 52 0.92 18.06 -3.94
C TYR A 52 -0.53 18.44 -3.77
N PHE A 53 -1.10 18.97 -4.81
CA PHE A 53 -2.53 19.13 -4.96
C PHE A 53 -3.02 18.14 -6.01
N GLU A 54 -4.02 17.35 -5.66
CA GLU A 54 -4.62 16.34 -6.53
C GLU A 54 -6.13 16.53 -6.61
N ASN A 55 -6.69 16.48 -7.81
CA ASN A 55 -8.11 16.25 -8.01
C ASN A 55 -8.30 15.01 -8.87
N ALA A 56 -9.14 14.08 -8.42
CA ALA A 56 -9.42 12.82 -9.09
C ALA A 56 -10.94 12.58 -9.16
N ALA A 57 -11.46 12.49 -10.36
CA ALA A 57 -12.85 12.14 -10.64
C ALA A 57 -12.93 10.69 -11.12
N THR A 58 -13.72 9.87 -10.44
CA THR A 58 -13.93 8.44 -10.71
C THR A 58 -15.36 8.19 -11.15
N LEU A 59 -15.53 7.45 -12.25
CA LEU A 59 -16.80 6.90 -12.70
C LEU A 59 -16.71 5.38 -12.66
N ALA A 60 -17.77 4.72 -12.19
CA ALA A 60 -17.82 3.27 -12.08
C ALA A 60 -19.10 2.71 -12.70
N ALA A 61 -18.96 1.64 -13.47
CA ALA A 61 -20.07 0.83 -13.95
C ALA A 61 -20.23 -0.41 -13.06
N ARG A 62 -21.46 -0.74 -12.71
CA ARG A 62 -21.81 -1.86 -11.85
C ARG A 62 -22.50 -2.98 -12.62
N ARG A 63 -22.48 -4.17 -12.02
CA ARG A 63 -23.28 -5.33 -12.42
C ARG A 63 -24.07 -5.84 -11.22
N ASP A 64 -25.13 -6.56 -11.51
CA ASP A 64 -25.81 -7.35 -10.51
C ASP A 64 -24.90 -8.50 -10.05
N VAL A 65 -24.83 -8.69 -8.75
CA VAL A 65 -23.99 -9.71 -8.13
C VAL A 65 -24.86 -10.79 -7.49
N ASP A 66 -24.35 -12.01 -7.53
CA ASP A 66 -25.03 -13.16 -7.00
C ASP A 66 -25.19 -13.11 -5.47
N ILE A 67 -24.20 -12.56 -4.76
CA ILE A 67 -24.22 -12.36 -3.32
C ILE A 67 -24.48 -10.88 -3.05
N PRO A 68 -25.59 -10.52 -2.40
CA PRO A 68 -25.93 -9.13 -2.14
C PRO A 68 -24.79 -8.39 -1.44
N PHE A 69 -24.41 -7.24 -1.98
CA PHE A 69 -23.41 -6.39 -1.37
C PHE A 69 -24.03 -5.61 -0.19
N PRO A 70 -23.39 -5.59 1.00
CA PRO A 70 -23.93 -4.87 2.14
C PRO A 70 -23.91 -3.36 1.91
N PRO A 71 -24.90 -2.61 2.44
CA PRO A 71 -24.88 -1.16 2.42
C PRO A 71 -23.68 -0.59 3.23
N PRO A 72 -23.10 0.58 2.83
CA PRO A 72 -23.49 1.36 1.65
C PRO A 72 -23.03 0.70 0.34
N LEU A 73 -23.87 0.82 -0.68
CA LEU A 73 -23.48 0.34 -2.02
C LEU A 73 -22.27 1.12 -2.54
N PRO A 74 -21.43 0.51 -3.39
CA PRO A 74 -20.36 1.22 -4.07
C PRO A 74 -20.90 2.44 -4.82
N TYR A 75 -20.12 3.51 -4.86
CA TYR A 75 -20.46 4.73 -5.58
C TYR A 75 -20.40 4.51 -7.11
N ASP A 76 -21.20 5.27 -7.86
CA ASP A 76 -21.11 5.36 -9.32
C ASP A 76 -20.21 6.51 -9.75
N PHE A 77 -20.21 7.58 -8.96
CA PHE A 77 -19.34 8.73 -9.12
C PHE A 77 -18.67 9.08 -7.79
N GLN A 78 -17.37 9.37 -7.85
CA GLN A 78 -16.62 9.94 -6.75
C GLN A 78 -15.72 11.05 -7.26
N ASN A 79 -15.74 12.20 -6.62
CA ASN A 79 -14.71 13.22 -6.76
C ASN A 79 -13.89 13.30 -5.48
N ARG A 80 -12.58 13.31 -5.61
CA ARG A 80 -11.67 13.49 -4.49
C ARG A 80 -10.70 14.61 -4.79
N THR A 81 -10.65 15.57 -3.87
CA THR A 81 -9.64 16.64 -3.85
C THR A 81 -8.72 16.40 -2.68
N SER A 82 -7.43 16.34 -2.94
CA SER A 82 -6.41 16.02 -1.94
C SER A 82 -5.34 17.08 -1.88
N LEU A 83 -4.91 17.39 -0.67
CA LEU A 83 -3.72 18.18 -0.39
C LEU A 83 -2.75 17.29 0.38
N ASP A 84 -1.59 17.08 -0.19
CA ASP A 84 -0.52 16.24 0.36
C ASP A 84 0.69 17.11 0.65
N SER A 85 1.27 17.00 1.84
CA SER A 85 2.43 17.77 2.26
C SER A 85 3.48 16.88 2.90
N VAL A 86 4.73 17.08 2.50
CA VAL A 86 5.90 16.43 3.11
C VAL A 86 6.90 17.52 3.49
N ILE A 87 7.26 17.55 4.75
CA ILE A 87 8.25 18.49 5.31
C ILE A 87 9.42 17.67 5.85
N GLU A 88 10.60 17.92 5.35
CA GLU A 88 11.84 17.41 5.91
C GLU A 88 12.65 18.59 6.44
N TRP A 89 12.99 18.56 7.72
CA TRP A 89 13.80 19.59 8.35
C TRP A 89 15.03 18.99 9.02
N ARG A 90 16.21 19.55 8.70
CA ARG A 90 17.49 19.17 9.30
C ARG A 90 18.05 20.33 10.14
N PRO A 91 17.64 20.45 11.43
CA PRO A 91 18.14 21.51 12.30
C PRO A 91 19.65 21.44 12.50
N VAL A 92 20.19 20.24 12.61
CA VAL A 92 21.62 19.93 12.66
C VAL A 92 21.92 18.72 11.77
N ARG A 93 23.19 18.47 11.45
CA ARG A 93 23.57 17.37 10.53
C ARG A 93 23.11 16.00 10.99
N GLN A 94 23.10 15.76 12.30
CA GLN A 94 22.77 14.47 12.89
C GLN A 94 21.27 14.26 13.12
N VAL A 95 20.44 15.29 12.94
CA VAL A 95 19.00 15.20 13.23
C VAL A 95 18.18 15.60 12.02
N LYS A 96 17.26 14.72 11.62
CA LYS A 96 16.25 14.96 10.60
C LYS A 96 14.86 14.79 11.22
N LEU A 97 13.98 15.72 10.94
CA LEU A 97 12.56 15.69 11.27
C LEU A 97 11.77 15.50 10.00
N VAL A 98 10.83 14.56 10.00
CA VAL A 98 9.96 14.29 8.86
C VAL A 98 8.51 14.41 9.31
N LEU A 99 7.73 15.15 8.55
CA LEU A 99 6.27 15.25 8.70
C LEU A 99 5.63 15.05 7.32
N SER A 100 4.72 14.10 7.21
CA SER A 100 3.95 13.82 6.00
C SER A 100 2.48 13.68 6.34
N ASP A 101 1.65 14.54 5.75
CA ASP A 101 0.23 14.62 6.01
C ASP A 101 -0.56 14.71 4.71
N ARG A 102 -1.77 14.13 4.72
CA ARG A 102 -2.71 14.19 3.61
C ARG A 102 -4.11 14.55 4.09
N ALA A 103 -4.68 15.57 3.48
CA ALA A 103 -6.08 15.96 3.67
C ALA A 103 -6.87 15.65 2.41
N ASP A 104 -7.95 14.89 2.54
CA ASP A 104 -8.86 14.53 1.46
C ASP A 104 -10.26 15.11 1.70
N LEU A 105 -10.81 15.72 0.66
CA LEU A 105 -12.23 16.03 0.53
C LEU A 105 -12.80 15.04 -0.49
N VAL A 106 -13.71 14.18 -0.04
CA VAL A 106 -14.32 13.13 -0.87
C VAL A 106 -15.81 13.40 -1.00
N GLU A 107 -16.27 13.52 -2.22
CA GLU A 107 -17.67 13.62 -2.61
C GLU A 107 -18.07 12.36 -3.37
N GLN A 108 -19.13 11.69 -2.91
CA GLN A 108 -19.59 10.43 -3.48
C GLN A 108 -21.06 10.52 -3.81
N GLU A 109 -21.44 10.06 -4.98
CA GLU A 109 -22.82 9.93 -5.42
C GLU A 109 -23.11 8.50 -5.86
N SER A 110 -24.28 7.99 -5.48
CA SER A 110 -24.80 6.72 -5.99
C SER A 110 -26.07 6.98 -6.80
N LEU A 111 -26.43 6.06 -7.69
CA LEU A 111 -27.69 6.11 -8.46
C LEU A 111 -28.94 6.19 -7.56
N ALA A 112 -28.82 5.85 -6.27
CA ALA A 112 -29.87 6.03 -5.29
C ALA A 112 -30.04 7.46 -4.80
N LEU A 113 -29.45 8.46 -5.47
CA LEU A 113 -29.50 9.90 -5.16
C LEU A 113 -28.97 10.26 -3.74
N MET A 114 -28.09 9.44 -3.19
CA MET A 114 -27.43 9.74 -1.92
C MET A 114 -26.05 10.36 -2.22
N SER A 115 -25.93 11.65 -1.98
CA SER A 115 -24.64 12.35 -1.99
C SER A 115 -24.06 12.36 -0.58
N LYS A 116 -22.80 11.94 -0.45
CA LYS A 116 -22.06 11.98 0.81
C LYS A 116 -20.75 12.72 0.62
N GLN A 117 -20.55 13.75 1.42
CA GLN A 117 -19.29 14.47 1.52
C GLN A 117 -18.56 14.06 2.80
N THR A 118 -17.28 13.77 2.67
CA THR A 118 -16.44 13.36 3.81
C THR A 118 -15.09 14.06 3.74
N VAL A 119 -14.69 14.67 4.84
CA VAL A 119 -13.34 15.21 5.02
C VAL A 119 -12.52 14.18 5.81
N ARG A 120 -11.34 13.86 5.33
CA ARG A 120 -10.40 12.98 6.00
C ARG A 120 -9.06 13.69 6.11
N ASN A 121 -8.41 13.54 7.24
CA ASN A 121 -7.02 13.94 7.42
C ASN A 121 -6.23 12.72 7.89
N GLU A 122 -5.11 12.46 7.23
CA GLU A 122 -4.31 11.25 7.43
C GLU A 122 -2.84 11.63 7.60
N LEU A 123 -2.43 11.79 8.86
CA LEU A 123 -1.02 11.95 9.22
C LEU A 123 -0.29 10.64 8.87
N ARG A 124 0.47 10.63 7.77
CA ARG A 124 1.16 9.44 7.29
C ARG A 124 2.43 9.16 8.06
N GLU A 125 3.29 10.17 8.21
CA GLU A 125 4.55 10.06 8.92
C GLU A 125 4.79 11.28 9.81
N ALA A 126 5.37 11.06 10.98
CA ALA A 126 5.82 12.10 11.90
C ALA A 126 6.90 11.50 12.79
N TYR A 127 8.17 11.72 12.44
CA TYR A 127 9.27 11.12 13.19
C TYR A 127 10.53 11.97 13.22
N VAL A 128 11.37 11.68 14.19
CA VAL A 128 12.73 12.18 14.33
C VAL A 128 13.68 11.07 13.96
N SER A 129 14.66 11.37 13.12
CA SER A 129 15.79 10.50 12.81
C SER A 129 17.06 11.13 13.37
N TRP A 130 17.80 10.39 14.17
CA TRP A 130 19.06 10.82 14.79
C TRP A 130 20.19 9.90 14.37
N GLU A 131 21.29 10.46 13.92
CA GLU A 131 22.53 9.76 13.58
C GLU A 131 23.57 9.97 14.69
N PRO A 132 23.57 9.15 15.77
CA PRO A 132 24.53 9.30 16.86
C PRO A 132 25.97 9.04 16.44
N PHE A 133 26.17 8.11 15.53
CA PHE A 133 27.47 7.74 14.96
C PHE A 133 27.29 7.58 13.44
N ALA A 134 28.38 7.70 12.70
CA ALA A 134 28.36 7.49 11.27
C ALA A 134 27.70 6.15 10.88
N ARG A 135 26.73 6.18 9.96
CA ARG A 135 25.99 5.00 9.49
C ARG A 135 25.16 4.28 10.57
N THR A 136 24.87 4.96 11.69
CA THR A 136 23.99 4.42 12.74
C THR A 136 22.84 5.39 12.95
N TYR A 137 21.61 4.89 12.82
CA TYR A 137 20.40 5.70 12.87
C TYR A 137 19.47 5.22 13.96
N VAL A 138 18.85 6.15 14.65
CA VAL A 138 17.78 5.90 15.61
C VAL A 138 16.60 6.78 15.22
N ASP A 139 15.49 6.16 14.86
CA ASP A 139 14.29 6.86 14.46
C ASP A 139 13.19 6.61 15.49
N ALA A 140 12.46 7.66 15.84
CA ALA A 140 11.35 7.58 16.81
C ALA A 140 10.15 8.38 16.30
N GLY A 141 8.98 7.76 16.26
CA GLY A 141 7.74 8.39 15.83
C GLY A 141 6.94 7.52 14.89
N ARG A 142 6.11 8.14 14.06
CA ARG A 142 5.27 7.48 13.07
C ARG A 142 6.05 7.29 11.78
N ILE A 143 6.39 6.04 11.45
CA ILE A 143 7.30 5.69 10.36
C ILE A 143 6.58 4.73 9.41
N ASN A 144 6.64 4.98 8.10
CA ASN A 144 6.22 4.02 7.09
C ASN A 144 7.35 3.00 6.85
N ALA A 145 7.40 1.97 7.72
CA ALA A 145 8.35 0.87 7.56
C ALA A 145 7.87 -0.06 6.43
N ARG A 146 8.68 -0.19 5.39
CA ARG A 146 8.41 -1.05 4.23
C ARG A 146 9.52 -2.07 4.13
N GLU A 147 9.14 -3.32 3.93
CA GLU A 147 10.05 -4.43 3.76
C GLU A 147 9.68 -5.20 2.48
N GLY A 148 10.63 -5.98 1.95
CA GLY A 148 10.44 -6.80 0.77
C GLY A 148 10.63 -6.08 -0.56
N THR A 149 10.82 -6.85 -1.62
CA THR A 149 11.10 -6.40 -3.00
C THR A 149 9.99 -6.69 -3.99
N ALA A 150 9.09 -7.63 -3.68
CA ALA A 150 7.96 -7.94 -4.54
C ALA A 150 6.99 -6.76 -4.66
N LEU A 151 6.34 -6.62 -5.81
CA LEU A 151 5.46 -5.49 -6.12
C LEU A 151 4.00 -5.78 -5.75
N GLY A 152 3.48 -6.94 -6.16
CA GLY A 152 2.07 -7.25 -6.03
C GLY A 152 1.68 -7.74 -4.64
N PHE A 153 2.55 -8.49 -3.98
CA PHE A 153 2.36 -9.03 -2.65
C PHE A 153 3.72 -9.22 -1.97
N ASN A 154 3.92 -8.58 -0.83
CA ASN A 154 5.16 -8.66 -0.06
C ASN A 154 4.96 -9.49 1.21
N PRO A 155 5.33 -10.77 1.24
CA PRO A 155 5.22 -11.62 2.43
C PRO A 155 5.97 -11.10 3.65
N THR A 156 7.10 -10.43 3.45
CA THR A 156 7.99 -9.93 4.51
C THR A 156 7.62 -8.54 5.03
N ASP A 157 6.66 -7.84 4.38
CA ASP A 157 6.19 -6.54 4.86
C ASP A 157 5.18 -6.66 6.00
N PHE A 158 5.67 -6.92 7.20
CA PHE A 158 4.86 -7.20 8.39
C PHE A 158 4.13 -5.98 8.96
N PHE A 159 4.49 -4.75 8.56
CA PHE A 159 3.85 -3.53 9.06
C PHE A 159 2.76 -2.96 8.13
N ARG A 160 2.46 -3.64 7.01
CA ARG A 160 1.44 -3.18 6.06
C ARG A 160 -0.03 -3.32 6.52
N PRO A 161 -0.43 -4.27 7.40
CA PRO A 161 -1.83 -4.45 7.76
C PRO A 161 -2.47 -3.18 8.32
N GLY A 162 -3.66 -2.82 7.81
CA GLY A 162 -4.44 -1.68 8.28
C GLY A 162 -3.85 -0.30 7.95
N THR A 163 -2.84 -0.22 7.10
CA THR A 163 -2.15 1.04 6.77
C THR A 163 -2.68 1.73 5.51
N LEU A 164 -3.64 1.14 4.81
CA LEU A 164 -4.20 1.71 3.58
C LEU A 164 -4.81 3.08 3.79
N VAL A 165 -4.47 3.98 2.89
CA VAL A 165 -5.04 5.31 2.72
C VAL A 165 -5.87 5.31 1.43
N GLY A 166 -6.98 6.02 1.40
CA GLY A 166 -7.78 6.14 0.19
C GLY A 166 -7.02 6.82 -0.94
N GLN A 167 -6.86 6.14 -2.07
CA GLN A 167 -6.12 6.66 -3.24
C GLN A 167 -6.90 6.46 -4.54
N ALA A 168 -6.49 7.17 -5.58
CA ALA A 168 -7.05 7.02 -6.92
C ALA A 168 -6.56 5.73 -7.60
N SER A 169 -5.28 5.38 -7.40
CA SER A 169 -4.67 4.21 -8.03
C SER A 169 -4.85 2.95 -7.20
N LEU A 170 -5.03 1.81 -7.88
CA LEU A 170 -4.96 0.46 -7.30
C LEU A 170 -3.58 -0.19 -7.48
N ASP A 171 -2.60 0.54 -8.04
CA ASP A 171 -1.22 0.06 -8.20
C ASP A 171 -0.60 -0.24 -6.83
N PRO A 172 -0.15 -1.47 -6.57
CA PRO A 172 0.45 -1.85 -5.29
C PRO A 172 1.66 -1.00 -4.90
N SER A 173 2.46 -0.56 -5.86
CA SER A 173 3.63 0.29 -5.61
C SER A 173 3.23 1.67 -5.08
N VAL A 174 2.15 2.26 -5.61
CA VAL A 174 1.58 3.51 -5.12
C VAL A 174 0.97 3.32 -3.75
N LEU A 175 0.22 2.23 -3.54
CA LEU A 175 -0.39 1.90 -2.26
C LEU A 175 0.64 1.71 -1.16
N SER A 176 1.77 1.05 -1.41
CA SER A 176 2.81 0.79 -0.42
C SER A 176 3.57 2.06 -0.02
N ARG A 177 3.77 3.00 -0.94
CA ARG A 177 4.45 4.28 -0.67
C ARG A 177 3.58 5.24 0.15
N ASN A 178 2.30 5.29 -0.15
CA ASN A 178 1.36 6.27 0.39
C ASN A 178 0.46 5.70 1.48
N ARG A 179 0.99 4.92 2.40
CA ARG A 179 0.24 4.32 3.50
C ARG A 179 0.52 5.02 4.82
N LEU A 180 -0.30 4.76 5.81
CA LEU A 180 -0.08 5.22 7.18
C LEU A 180 1.15 4.55 7.78
N GLY A 181 2.01 5.33 8.39
CA GLY A 181 3.08 4.81 9.21
C GLY A 181 2.58 4.19 10.52
N THR A 182 3.43 3.43 11.15
CA THR A 182 3.25 2.87 12.50
C THR A 182 4.11 3.66 13.49
N VAL A 183 3.60 3.96 14.66
CA VAL A 183 4.42 4.56 15.73
C VAL A 183 5.38 3.51 16.25
N MET A 184 6.68 3.80 16.15
CA MET A 184 7.74 2.86 16.52
C MET A 184 9.05 3.56 16.89
N LEU A 185 9.91 2.80 17.54
CA LEU A 185 11.33 3.06 17.67
C LEU A 185 12.07 2.12 16.71
N ARG A 186 12.96 2.67 15.88
CA ARG A 186 13.82 1.90 14.98
C ARG A 186 15.27 2.25 15.24
N ALA A 187 16.12 1.26 15.34
CA ALA A 187 17.57 1.40 15.36
C ALA A 187 18.15 0.64 14.15
N GLN A 188 19.11 1.23 13.47
CA GLN A 188 19.77 0.66 12.30
C GLN A 188 21.26 0.98 12.30
N ALA A 189 22.08 -0.01 12.00
CA ALA A 189 23.51 0.15 11.74
C ALA A 189 23.85 -0.43 10.36
N ILE A 190 24.62 0.33 9.57
CA ILE A 190 24.97 0.02 8.19
C ILE A 190 26.50 -0.10 8.11
N TRP A 191 26.98 -1.13 7.42
CA TRP A 191 28.39 -1.32 7.10
C TRP A 191 28.58 -1.69 5.65
N ASP A 192 29.83 -1.72 5.19
CA ASP A 192 30.12 -2.13 3.82
C ASP A 192 29.74 -3.61 3.65
N GLY A 193 28.72 -3.87 2.81
CA GLY A 193 28.20 -5.20 2.55
C GLY A 193 27.00 -5.64 3.39
N GLY A 194 26.41 -4.75 4.22
CA GLY A 194 25.17 -5.13 4.92
C GLY A 194 24.64 -4.10 5.91
N SER A 195 23.57 -4.50 6.59
CA SER A 195 22.97 -3.71 7.66
C SER A 195 22.28 -4.61 8.67
N VAL A 196 22.08 -4.09 9.88
CA VAL A 196 21.20 -4.68 10.87
C VAL A 196 20.21 -3.62 11.34
N SER A 197 18.96 -3.99 11.52
CA SER A 197 17.94 -3.12 12.10
C SER A 197 17.07 -3.86 13.11
N ALA A 198 16.58 -3.10 14.10
CA ALA A 198 15.61 -3.56 15.06
C ALA A 198 14.52 -2.49 15.20
N LEU A 199 13.26 -2.93 15.19
CA LEU A 199 12.09 -2.06 15.31
C LEU A 199 11.22 -2.57 16.45
N TYR A 200 10.66 -1.63 17.21
CA TYR A 200 9.64 -1.92 18.22
C TYR A 200 8.48 -0.94 18.07
N ALA A 201 7.28 -1.46 17.85
CA ALA A 201 6.05 -0.70 17.76
C ALA A 201 5.14 -1.07 18.93
N PRO A 202 4.94 -0.16 19.89
CA PRO A 202 4.07 -0.41 21.05
C PRO A 202 2.60 -0.44 20.64
N ARG A 203 1.81 -1.20 21.38
CA ARG A 203 0.35 -1.11 21.31
C ARG A 203 -0.09 0.25 21.85
N LEU A 204 -0.85 1.00 21.05
CA LEU A 204 -1.37 2.32 21.41
C LEU A 204 -2.90 2.32 21.37
N PHE A 205 -3.51 2.76 22.46
CA PHE A 205 -4.93 3.08 22.47
C PHE A 205 -5.07 4.59 22.25
N ALA A 206 -5.95 5.01 21.34
CA ALA A 206 -6.38 6.39 21.27
C ALA A 206 -7.58 6.57 22.21
N PRO A 207 -7.42 7.10 23.44
CA PRO A 207 -8.55 7.47 24.26
C PRO A 207 -9.41 8.49 23.51
N SER A 208 -10.73 8.42 23.67
CA SER A 208 -11.67 9.39 23.06
C SER A 208 -11.32 10.85 23.38
N ALA A 209 -10.67 11.09 24.53
CA ALA A 209 -10.14 12.40 24.92
C ALA A 209 -9.06 12.94 23.99
N ILE A 210 -8.23 12.10 23.37
CA ILE A 210 -7.20 12.53 22.40
C ILE A 210 -7.86 12.92 21.07
N LYS A 211 -8.92 12.23 20.63
CA LYS A 211 -9.66 12.60 19.42
C LYS A 211 -10.24 14.01 19.50
N SER A 212 -10.77 14.42 20.64
CA SER A 212 -11.30 15.77 20.84
C SER A 212 -10.18 16.81 20.95
N ALA A 213 -9.03 16.48 21.55
CA ALA A 213 -7.89 17.38 21.67
C ALA A 213 -7.19 17.64 20.32
N LEU A 214 -7.26 16.71 19.37
CA LEU A 214 -6.71 16.83 18.03
C LEU A 214 -7.70 17.40 17.00
N LEU A 215 -8.68 18.17 17.42
CA LEU A 215 -9.69 18.81 16.56
C LEU A 215 -10.45 17.81 15.66
N GLY A 216 -10.70 16.61 16.15
CA GLY A 216 -11.40 15.55 15.41
C GLY A 216 -10.51 14.72 14.46
N ILE A 217 -9.21 14.94 14.46
CA ILE A 217 -8.25 14.09 13.73
C ILE A 217 -8.18 12.73 14.42
N ASP A 218 -8.47 11.66 13.71
CA ASP A 218 -8.25 10.29 14.16
C ASP A 218 -6.90 9.80 13.67
N PRO A 219 -5.86 9.66 14.53
CA PRO A 219 -4.55 9.18 14.12
C PRO A 219 -4.54 7.68 13.77
N ARG A 220 -5.68 6.99 13.91
CA ARG A 220 -5.86 5.56 13.59
C ARG A 220 -4.85 4.63 14.32
N PHE A 221 -4.42 4.99 15.52
CA PHE A 221 -3.49 4.17 16.31
C PHE A 221 -4.08 2.79 16.68
N ALA A 222 -5.41 2.71 16.86
CA ALA A 222 -6.10 1.44 17.07
C ALA A 222 -5.95 0.45 15.91
N VAL A 223 -5.56 0.94 14.73
CA VAL A 223 -5.34 0.12 13.53
C VAL A 223 -3.84 -0.10 13.31
N THR A 224 -3.04 0.97 13.27
CA THR A 224 -1.62 0.88 12.97
C THR A 224 -0.78 0.36 14.15
N ASN A 225 -1.26 0.51 15.38
CA ASN A 225 -0.62 0.07 16.63
C ASN A 225 -1.60 -0.76 17.48
N ALA A 226 -2.28 -1.72 16.85
CA ALA A 226 -3.27 -2.59 17.52
C ALA A 226 -2.63 -3.59 18.49
N ALA A 227 -1.37 -3.95 18.31
CA ALA A 227 -0.60 -4.89 19.14
C ALA A 227 0.84 -4.40 19.32
N ASP A 228 1.50 -4.95 20.34
CA ASP A 228 2.96 -4.83 20.48
C ASP A 228 3.64 -5.68 19.42
N ARG A 229 4.53 -5.05 18.63
CA ARG A 229 5.21 -5.69 17.51
C ARG A 229 6.70 -5.39 17.54
N GLY A 230 7.52 -6.39 17.29
CA GLY A 230 8.96 -6.28 17.11
C GLY A 230 9.40 -6.85 15.79
N LEU A 231 10.44 -6.27 15.18
CA LEU A 231 11.10 -6.81 14.01
C LEU A 231 12.61 -6.67 14.18
N ALA A 232 13.34 -7.74 13.97
CA ALA A 232 14.78 -7.73 13.78
C ALA A 232 15.08 -8.15 12.35
N LYS A 233 15.96 -7.41 11.67
CA LYS A 233 16.35 -7.66 10.28
C LYS A 233 17.85 -7.57 10.14
N ILE A 234 18.41 -8.47 9.35
CA ILE A 234 19.78 -8.40 8.86
C ILE A 234 19.76 -8.47 7.34
N THR A 235 20.50 -7.58 6.72
CA THR A 235 20.72 -7.55 5.26
C THR A 235 22.20 -7.77 5.00
N TRP A 236 22.54 -8.58 4.01
CA TRP A 236 23.91 -8.78 3.56
C TRP A 236 24.00 -8.88 2.05
N ASN A 237 25.08 -8.36 1.50
CA ASN A 237 25.36 -8.39 0.06
C ASN A 237 26.47 -9.41 -0.22
N LEU A 238 26.17 -10.37 -1.09
CA LEU A 238 27.09 -11.43 -1.54
C LEU A 238 27.38 -11.21 -3.03
N GLY A 239 28.36 -10.34 -3.32
CA GLY A 239 28.58 -9.86 -4.68
C GLY A 239 27.35 -9.10 -5.20
N ASP A 240 26.77 -9.56 -6.30
CA ASP A 240 25.58 -8.95 -6.90
C ASP A 240 24.25 -9.40 -6.25
N THR A 241 24.30 -10.28 -5.26
CA THR A 241 23.11 -10.79 -4.58
C THR A 241 22.90 -10.07 -3.28
N SER A 242 21.72 -9.47 -3.08
CA SER A 242 21.27 -8.94 -1.80
C SER A 242 20.36 -9.98 -1.13
N ALA A 243 20.58 -10.25 0.15
CA ALA A 243 19.76 -11.17 0.93
C ALA A 243 19.38 -10.54 2.27
N GLU A 244 18.17 -10.83 2.74
CA GLU A 244 17.66 -10.36 4.04
C GLU A 244 17.07 -11.53 4.81
N ALA A 245 17.28 -11.51 6.12
CA ALA A 245 16.57 -12.40 7.07
C ALA A 245 15.85 -11.53 8.09
N LEU A 246 14.60 -11.88 8.38
CA LEU A 246 13.72 -11.13 9.24
C LEU A 246 13.14 -12.04 10.33
N LEU A 247 13.04 -11.53 11.55
CA LEU A 247 12.33 -12.13 12.67
C LEU A 247 11.26 -11.15 13.14
N TYR A 248 10.01 -11.49 12.93
CA TYR A 248 8.85 -10.70 13.37
C TYR A 248 8.22 -11.34 14.60
N LEU A 249 7.97 -10.54 15.61
CA LEU A 249 7.38 -10.91 16.88
C LEU A 249 6.12 -10.07 17.14
N GLU A 250 5.01 -10.73 17.38
CA GLU A 250 3.75 -10.14 17.85
C GLU A 250 3.17 -11.05 18.93
N THR A 251 2.38 -10.53 19.86
CA THR A 251 1.92 -11.24 21.07
C THR A 251 1.37 -12.64 20.81
N HIS A 252 0.73 -12.87 19.68
CA HIS A 252 0.17 -14.18 19.30
C HIS A 252 0.61 -14.67 17.93
N ARG A 253 1.48 -13.93 17.24
CA ARG A 253 1.97 -14.27 15.90
C ARG A 253 3.46 -13.98 15.81
N SER A 254 4.25 -15.01 15.56
CA SER A 254 5.66 -14.84 15.24
C SER A 254 5.92 -15.42 13.87
N LYS A 255 6.64 -14.67 13.05
CA LYS A 255 7.00 -15.09 11.70
C LYS A 255 8.50 -14.92 11.49
N VAL A 256 9.06 -15.78 10.67
CA VAL A 256 10.39 -15.59 10.08
C VAL A 256 10.22 -15.24 8.63
N GLY A 257 11.07 -14.37 8.12
CA GLY A 257 11.07 -13.95 6.73
C GLY A 257 12.45 -14.09 6.09
N PHE A 258 12.46 -14.25 4.80
CA PHE A 258 13.66 -14.26 3.98
C PHE A 258 13.37 -13.60 2.63
N ASP A 259 14.27 -12.75 2.20
CA ASP A 259 14.24 -12.07 0.91
C ASP A 259 15.57 -12.26 0.21
N VAL A 260 15.54 -12.45 -1.10
CA VAL A 260 16.72 -12.49 -1.94
C VAL A 260 16.44 -11.81 -3.28
N THR A 261 17.36 -10.94 -3.67
CA THR A 261 17.31 -10.23 -4.95
C THR A 261 18.65 -10.36 -5.65
N ARG A 262 18.61 -10.67 -6.94
CA ARG A 262 19.81 -10.83 -7.77
C ARG A 262 19.59 -10.31 -9.19
N PRO A 263 20.48 -9.46 -9.73
CA PRO A 263 20.52 -9.17 -11.15
C PRO A 263 20.99 -10.41 -11.94
N VAL A 264 20.34 -10.67 -13.07
CA VAL A 264 20.65 -11.76 -14.00
C VAL A 264 20.97 -11.13 -15.36
N GLY A 265 22.23 -11.04 -15.67
CA GLY A 265 22.69 -10.27 -16.82
C GLY A 265 22.49 -8.77 -16.63
N GLN A 266 22.21 -8.05 -17.72
CA GLN A 266 22.12 -6.57 -17.70
C GLN A 266 20.67 -6.03 -17.65
N SER A 267 19.68 -6.89 -17.87
CA SER A 267 18.30 -6.47 -18.12
C SER A 267 17.27 -7.14 -17.22
N VAL A 268 17.67 -8.12 -16.40
CA VAL A 268 16.76 -8.90 -15.56
C VAL A 268 17.18 -8.78 -14.10
N ILE A 269 16.19 -8.57 -13.23
CA ILE A 269 16.33 -8.72 -11.78
C ILE A 269 15.39 -9.85 -11.36
N ALA A 270 15.91 -10.88 -10.72
CA ALA A 270 15.13 -11.94 -10.12
C ALA A 270 15.08 -11.77 -8.61
N TYR A 271 13.93 -12.06 -7.99
CA TYR A 271 13.76 -11.98 -6.55
C TYR A 271 12.80 -13.06 -6.03
N ALA A 272 12.96 -13.37 -4.76
CA ALA A 272 12.09 -14.26 -4.03
C ALA A 272 11.96 -13.78 -2.59
N GLU A 273 10.74 -13.72 -2.08
CA GLU A 273 10.40 -13.43 -0.70
C GLU A 273 9.62 -14.59 -0.11
N TRP A 274 9.91 -14.93 1.12
CA TRP A 274 9.20 -15.93 1.88
C TRP A 274 9.00 -15.48 3.32
N ALA A 275 7.80 -15.73 3.84
CA ALA A 275 7.52 -15.59 5.27
C ALA A 275 6.77 -16.82 5.77
N GLY A 276 7.17 -17.32 6.92
CA GLY A 276 6.53 -18.50 7.54
C GLY A 276 6.30 -18.30 9.04
N GLY A 277 5.18 -18.83 9.53
CA GLY A 277 4.84 -18.74 10.94
C GLY A 277 3.54 -19.45 11.31
N TYR A 278 3.30 -19.57 12.61
CA TYR A 278 2.06 -20.16 13.13
C TYR A 278 0.98 -19.10 13.25
N ASP A 279 -0.08 -19.24 12.46
CA ASP A 279 -1.23 -18.34 12.44
C ASP A 279 -2.54 -19.09 12.18
N GLU A 280 -3.66 -18.41 12.36
CA GLU A 280 -4.97 -18.88 11.92
C GLU A 280 -5.14 -18.59 10.42
N ALA A 281 -5.95 -19.40 9.72
CA ALA A 281 -6.33 -19.11 8.35
C ALA A 281 -7.12 -17.79 8.24
N LEU A 282 -7.09 -17.14 7.05
CA LEU A 282 -7.71 -15.84 6.78
C LEU A 282 -9.17 -15.76 7.26
N ILE A 283 -9.98 -16.81 7.00
CA ILE A 283 -11.38 -16.84 7.42
C ILE A 283 -11.50 -16.75 8.95
N ALA A 284 -10.69 -17.52 9.68
CA ALA A 284 -10.73 -17.53 11.15
C ALA A 284 -10.29 -16.19 11.72
N ARG A 285 -9.23 -15.59 11.19
CA ARG A 285 -8.74 -14.26 11.56
C ARG A 285 -9.79 -13.18 11.30
N ALA A 286 -10.39 -13.17 10.11
CA ALA A 286 -11.42 -12.19 9.73
C ALA A 286 -12.63 -12.27 10.67
N ILE A 287 -13.17 -13.46 10.87
CA ILE A 287 -14.37 -13.67 11.73
C ILE A 287 -14.02 -13.35 13.19
N GLY A 288 -12.85 -13.78 13.69
CA GLY A 288 -12.39 -13.46 15.02
C GLY A 288 -12.31 -11.95 15.26
N TYR A 289 -11.63 -11.23 14.38
CA TYR A 289 -11.50 -9.78 14.43
C TYR A 289 -12.87 -9.06 14.33
N GLY A 290 -13.75 -9.49 13.42
CA GLY A 290 -15.07 -8.88 13.29
C GLY A 290 -15.94 -9.02 14.54
N ARG A 291 -15.84 -10.15 15.24
CA ARG A 291 -16.54 -10.38 16.51
C ARG A 291 -15.92 -9.60 17.67
N GLU A 292 -14.59 -9.50 17.73
CA GLU A 292 -13.88 -8.74 18.75
C GLU A 292 -14.18 -7.24 18.64
N THR A 293 -14.23 -6.70 17.44
CA THR A 293 -14.54 -5.28 17.17
C THR A 293 -16.04 -4.98 17.20
N GLY A 294 -16.91 -5.99 17.29
CA GLY A 294 -18.37 -5.83 17.26
C GLY A 294 -18.94 -5.53 15.86
N THR A 295 -18.13 -5.66 14.81
CA THR A 295 -18.56 -5.50 13.41
C THR A 295 -19.42 -6.70 12.95
N LEU A 296 -19.11 -7.87 13.48
CA LEU A 296 -19.91 -9.08 13.27
C LEU A 296 -20.60 -9.53 14.56
N PRO A 297 -21.79 -10.18 14.47
CA PRO A 297 -22.47 -10.73 15.63
C PRO A 297 -21.59 -11.77 16.34
N ARG A 298 -21.55 -11.75 17.67
CA ARG A 298 -20.70 -12.66 18.46
C ARG A 298 -21.07 -14.12 18.31
N ASP A 299 -22.37 -14.40 18.18
CA ASP A 299 -22.95 -15.75 18.22
C ASP A 299 -23.33 -16.29 16.83
N ALA A 300 -23.13 -15.51 15.75
CA ALA A 300 -23.43 -15.98 14.41
C ALA A 300 -22.49 -17.15 14.02
N PRO A 301 -23.01 -18.24 13.46
CA PRO A 301 -22.16 -19.30 12.93
C PRO A 301 -21.33 -18.76 11.76
N PRO A 302 -20.08 -19.20 11.58
CA PRO A 302 -19.28 -18.77 10.45
C PRO A 302 -19.95 -19.23 9.13
N PRO A 303 -19.95 -18.37 8.09
CA PRO A 303 -20.59 -18.69 6.80
C PRO A 303 -19.90 -19.84 6.08
N ILE A 304 -18.63 -20.03 6.36
CA ILE A 304 -17.80 -21.10 5.82
C ILE A 304 -17.20 -21.85 7.00
N PRO A 305 -17.29 -23.20 7.02
CA PRO A 305 -16.62 -23.99 8.04
C PRO A 305 -15.13 -23.66 8.08
N THR A 306 -14.65 -23.22 9.23
CA THR A 306 -13.25 -22.88 9.41
C THR A 306 -12.70 -23.55 10.66
N GLN A 307 -11.48 -24.06 10.57
CA GLN A 307 -10.74 -24.53 11.73
C GLN A 307 -10.04 -23.32 12.35
N ARG A 308 -10.32 -23.07 13.64
CA ARG A 308 -9.61 -22.04 14.43
C ARG A 308 -8.23 -22.50 14.91
N ALA A 309 -7.83 -23.73 14.58
CA ALA A 309 -6.54 -24.24 14.96
C ALA A 309 -5.44 -23.45 14.22
N ARG A 310 -4.49 -22.96 14.99
CA ARG A 310 -3.28 -22.35 14.45
C ARG A 310 -2.42 -23.43 13.77
N SER A 311 -1.97 -23.15 12.58
CA SER A 311 -1.08 -24.02 11.83
C SER A 311 0.06 -23.20 11.22
N PHE A 312 1.12 -23.87 10.83
CA PHE A 312 2.21 -23.20 10.14
C PHE A 312 1.75 -22.84 8.73
N HIS A 313 1.79 -21.55 8.40
CA HIS A 313 1.47 -21.03 7.07
C HIS A 313 2.70 -20.47 6.40
N ASN A 314 2.79 -20.68 5.09
CA ASN A 314 3.81 -20.11 4.22
C ASN A 314 3.17 -19.05 3.34
N ASP A 315 3.85 -17.92 3.25
CA ASP A 315 3.58 -16.86 2.29
C ASP A 315 4.82 -16.73 1.38
N LEU A 316 4.65 -16.68 0.08
CA LEU A 316 5.74 -16.66 -0.89
C LEU A 316 5.41 -15.69 -2.03
N ALA A 317 6.39 -14.91 -2.45
CA ALA A 317 6.39 -14.19 -3.71
C ALA A 317 7.68 -14.51 -4.45
N VAL A 318 7.57 -14.96 -5.69
CA VAL A 318 8.72 -15.21 -6.58
C VAL A 318 8.47 -14.52 -7.89
N GLY A 319 9.42 -13.75 -8.34
CA GLY A 319 9.26 -13.00 -9.57
C GLY A 319 10.54 -12.42 -10.12
N GLY A 320 10.34 -11.55 -11.09
CA GLY A 320 11.42 -10.78 -11.68
C GLY A 320 10.92 -9.64 -12.52
N SER A 321 11.80 -8.70 -12.75
CA SER A 321 11.61 -7.60 -13.69
C SER A 321 12.57 -7.73 -14.86
N TRP A 322 12.08 -7.43 -16.04
CA TRP A 322 12.85 -7.43 -17.28
C TRP A 322 12.68 -6.11 -18.00
N THR A 323 13.76 -5.35 -18.16
CA THR A 323 13.78 -4.08 -18.87
C THR A 323 14.38 -4.26 -20.26
N ILE A 324 13.64 -3.89 -21.30
CA ILE A 324 14.09 -3.94 -22.69
C ILE A 324 14.69 -2.58 -23.12
N ALA A 325 15.38 -2.59 -24.29
CA ALA A 325 16.13 -1.43 -24.80
C ALA A 325 15.30 -0.13 -24.96
N ALA A 326 13.97 -0.22 -25.05
CA ALA A 326 13.06 0.93 -25.11
C ALA A 326 12.66 1.48 -23.73
N ALA A 327 13.37 1.14 -22.66
CA ALA A 327 13.08 1.44 -21.27
C ALA A 327 11.72 0.90 -20.79
N VAL A 328 11.12 -0.07 -21.50
CA VAL A 328 9.91 -0.74 -21.06
C VAL A 328 10.29 -1.85 -20.09
N THR A 329 9.68 -1.82 -18.90
CA THR A 329 9.92 -2.83 -17.86
C THR A 329 8.69 -3.71 -17.71
N PHE A 330 8.91 -5.01 -17.75
CA PHE A 330 7.90 -6.03 -17.46
C PHE A 330 8.20 -6.66 -16.11
N ASN A 331 7.16 -6.90 -15.32
CA ASN A 331 7.23 -7.64 -14.07
C ASN A 331 6.29 -8.84 -14.15
N LEU A 332 6.78 -9.98 -13.65
CA LEU A 332 5.97 -11.18 -13.46
C LEU A 332 6.24 -11.73 -12.07
N GLU A 333 5.18 -11.99 -11.31
CA GLU A 333 5.27 -12.57 -9.97
C GLU A 333 4.24 -13.69 -9.81
N TYR A 334 4.65 -14.74 -9.13
CA TYR A 334 3.77 -15.76 -8.57
C TYR A 334 3.67 -15.54 -7.06
N HIS A 335 2.45 -15.53 -6.54
CA HIS A 335 2.18 -15.37 -5.13
C HIS A 335 1.48 -16.61 -4.56
N LEU A 336 1.98 -17.09 -3.42
CA LEU A 336 1.33 -18.08 -2.57
C LEU A 336 1.02 -17.44 -1.21
N HIS A 337 -0.24 -17.44 -0.84
CA HIS A 337 -0.74 -17.08 0.50
C HIS A 337 -1.46 -18.30 1.09
N GLN A 338 -0.74 -19.16 1.80
CA GLN A 338 -1.28 -20.46 2.26
C GLN A 338 -2.46 -20.29 3.21
N GLY A 339 -2.50 -19.21 3.99
CA GLY A 339 -3.63 -18.87 4.88
C GLY A 339 -4.89 -18.40 4.17
N GLY A 340 -4.82 -18.04 2.88
CA GLY A 340 -5.96 -17.59 2.06
C GLY A 340 -6.97 -18.68 1.74
N LEU A 341 -8.07 -18.31 1.09
CA LEU A 341 -9.12 -19.23 0.69
C LEU A 341 -8.59 -20.24 -0.33
N SER A 342 -8.77 -21.53 -0.04
CA SER A 342 -8.57 -22.58 -1.04
C SER A 342 -9.65 -22.50 -2.13
N ARG A 343 -9.45 -23.22 -3.23
CA ARG A 343 -10.49 -23.36 -4.25
C ARG A 343 -11.80 -23.85 -3.68
N ASN A 344 -11.76 -24.84 -2.80
CA ASN A 344 -12.96 -25.36 -2.13
C ASN A 344 -13.62 -24.31 -1.21
N ASP A 345 -12.85 -23.51 -0.49
CA ASP A 345 -13.40 -22.43 0.34
C ASP A 345 -14.06 -21.37 -0.54
N TRP A 346 -13.43 -21.04 -1.67
CA TRP A 346 -13.97 -20.12 -2.64
C TRP A 346 -15.29 -20.64 -3.25
N GLU A 347 -15.35 -21.91 -3.66
CA GLU A 347 -16.55 -22.54 -4.17
C GLU A 347 -17.68 -22.53 -3.13
N ARG A 348 -17.36 -22.81 -1.87
CA ARG A 348 -18.33 -22.71 -0.76
C ARG A 348 -18.80 -21.27 -0.56
N TRP A 349 -17.88 -20.29 -0.63
CA TRP A 349 -18.22 -18.89 -0.49
C TRP A 349 -19.16 -18.44 -1.62
N SER A 350 -18.81 -18.71 -2.87
CA SER A 350 -19.60 -18.33 -4.04
C SER A 350 -20.93 -19.11 -4.16
N GLY A 351 -21.02 -20.29 -3.56
CA GLY A 351 -22.22 -21.12 -3.47
C GLY A 351 -23.08 -20.90 -2.22
N ALA A 352 -22.64 -20.03 -1.30
CA ALA A 352 -23.40 -19.75 -0.08
C ALA A 352 -24.79 -19.18 -0.40
N ARG A 353 -25.75 -19.49 0.46
CA ARG A 353 -27.15 -19.09 0.26
C ARG A 353 -27.28 -17.57 0.31
N ARG A 354 -27.92 -17.03 -0.72
CA ARG A 354 -28.10 -15.59 -0.97
C ARG A 354 -29.28 -15.00 -0.22
N ASP A 355 -30.17 -15.85 0.24
CA ASP A 355 -31.41 -15.49 0.90
C ASP A 355 -31.24 -15.08 2.38
N ILE A 356 -30.01 -15.17 2.92
CA ILE A 356 -29.70 -14.80 4.30
C ILE A 356 -28.76 -13.56 4.32
N PRO A 357 -29.29 -12.33 4.55
CA PRO A 357 -28.48 -11.11 4.51
C PRO A 357 -27.30 -11.11 5.49
N ALA A 358 -27.47 -11.68 6.68
CA ALA A 358 -26.39 -11.78 7.67
C ALA A 358 -25.21 -12.58 7.14
N LEU A 359 -25.46 -13.68 6.43
CA LEU A 359 -24.44 -14.51 5.81
C LEU A 359 -23.70 -13.76 4.70
N ALA A 360 -24.42 -13.00 3.88
CA ALA A 360 -23.79 -12.16 2.86
C ALA A 360 -22.85 -11.12 3.47
N ASN A 361 -23.23 -10.47 4.57
CA ASN A 361 -22.39 -9.51 5.28
C ASN A 361 -21.09 -10.15 5.78
N GLU A 362 -21.15 -11.35 6.36
CA GLU A 362 -19.95 -12.04 6.83
C GLU A 362 -19.02 -12.44 5.67
N LEU A 363 -19.58 -12.88 4.55
CA LEU A 363 -18.79 -13.22 3.35
C LEU A 363 -18.05 -12.00 2.79
N TRP A 364 -18.73 -10.88 2.67
CA TRP A 364 -18.10 -9.63 2.22
C TRP A 364 -17.11 -9.09 3.25
N TYR A 365 -17.38 -9.29 4.54
CA TYR A 365 -16.45 -8.90 5.60
C TYR A 365 -15.10 -9.63 5.50
N ILE A 366 -15.10 -10.95 5.21
CA ILE A 366 -13.86 -11.72 5.00
C ILE A 366 -13.03 -11.12 3.87
N ARG A 367 -13.65 -10.73 2.76
CA ARG A 367 -12.96 -10.09 1.63
C ARG A 367 -12.44 -8.70 1.96
N GLY A 368 -13.26 -7.90 2.65
CA GLY A 368 -12.85 -6.57 3.12
C GLY A 368 -11.66 -6.68 4.06
N TYR A 369 -11.70 -7.62 5.00
CA TYR A 369 -10.60 -7.88 5.91
C TYR A 369 -9.31 -8.25 5.15
N ALA A 370 -9.36 -9.15 4.16
CA ALA A 370 -8.18 -9.49 3.36
C ALA A 370 -7.61 -8.24 2.64
N SER A 371 -8.47 -7.40 2.09
CA SER A 371 -8.07 -6.12 1.47
C SER A 371 -7.41 -5.18 2.46
N ASP A 372 -7.96 -5.01 3.67
CA ASP A 372 -7.39 -4.16 4.73
C ASP A 372 -6.04 -4.69 5.23
N GLN A 373 -5.84 -6.00 5.18
CA GLN A 373 -4.55 -6.63 5.50
C GLN A 373 -3.56 -6.57 4.33
N LEU A 374 -3.99 -6.12 3.14
CA LEU A 374 -3.21 -6.18 1.90
C LEU A 374 -2.75 -7.62 1.57
N GLU A 375 -3.59 -8.59 1.87
CA GLU A 375 -3.35 -10.00 1.60
C GLU A 375 -4.22 -10.49 0.43
N PRO A 376 -3.73 -11.43 -0.41
CA PRO A 376 -4.57 -12.11 -1.38
C PRO A 376 -5.75 -12.81 -0.68
N ALA A 377 -6.96 -12.65 -1.21
CA ALA A 377 -8.12 -13.35 -0.66
C ALA A 377 -8.03 -14.87 -0.92
N THR A 378 -7.52 -15.27 -2.08
CA THR A 378 -7.27 -16.67 -2.46
C THR A 378 -5.81 -17.05 -2.28
N ARG A 379 -5.53 -18.37 -2.24
CA ARG A 379 -4.17 -18.88 -1.94
C ARG A 379 -3.14 -18.57 -3.00
N GLN A 380 -3.54 -18.44 -4.26
CA GLN A 380 -2.57 -18.34 -5.37
C GLN A 380 -3.03 -17.31 -6.38
N GLN A 381 -2.12 -16.44 -6.76
CA GLN A 381 -2.34 -15.47 -7.83
C GLN A 381 -1.06 -15.20 -8.61
N LEU A 382 -1.23 -14.72 -9.85
CA LEU A 382 -0.16 -14.12 -10.63
C LEU A 382 -0.33 -12.61 -10.62
N PHE A 383 0.78 -11.90 -10.63
CA PHE A 383 0.85 -10.48 -10.86
C PHE A 383 1.71 -10.21 -12.09
N LEU A 384 1.17 -9.39 -12.98
CA LEU A 384 1.82 -8.97 -14.22
C LEU A 384 1.80 -7.45 -14.23
N ARG A 385 2.91 -6.81 -14.61
CA ARG A 385 2.98 -5.37 -14.82
C ARG A 385 3.82 -5.06 -16.05
N ALA A 386 3.47 -4.00 -16.76
CA ALA A 386 4.27 -3.40 -17.79
C ALA A 386 4.28 -1.89 -17.60
N ALA A 387 5.47 -1.28 -17.60
CA ALA A 387 5.66 0.16 -17.45
C ALA A 387 6.54 0.70 -18.58
N ALA A 388 6.11 1.78 -19.21
CA ALA A 388 6.79 2.46 -20.30
C ALA A 388 6.85 3.97 -19.99
N PRO A 389 7.94 4.47 -19.39
CA PRO A 389 8.04 5.85 -18.90
C PRO A 389 8.05 6.91 -20.02
N LYS A 390 8.30 6.52 -21.27
CA LYS A 390 8.31 7.39 -22.47
C LYS A 390 7.60 6.71 -23.62
N ALA A 391 6.35 6.35 -23.42
CA ALA A 391 5.56 5.67 -24.44
C ALA A 391 5.19 6.63 -25.56
N PHE A 392 5.60 6.36 -26.79
CA PHE A 392 5.31 7.14 -28.02
C PHE A 392 5.87 8.57 -28.01
N VAL A 393 5.80 9.30 -26.91
CA VAL A 393 6.31 10.67 -26.74
C VAL A 393 6.98 10.82 -25.36
N ASP A 394 7.98 11.70 -25.24
CA ASP A 394 8.80 11.85 -24.02
C ASP A 394 8.02 12.21 -22.74
N ARG A 395 6.82 12.78 -22.90
CA ARG A 395 5.98 13.23 -21.77
C ARG A 395 4.85 12.28 -21.43
N LEU A 396 4.76 11.12 -22.08
CA LEU A 396 3.71 10.13 -21.84
C LEU A 396 4.31 8.89 -21.18
N GLU A 397 3.84 8.61 -20.00
CA GLU A 397 4.08 7.35 -19.29
C GLU A 397 2.86 6.45 -19.38
N LEU A 398 3.05 5.19 -19.73
CA LEU A 398 2.04 4.15 -19.68
C LEU A 398 2.45 3.09 -18.65
N ASP A 399 1.54 2.78 -17.76
CA ASP A 399 1.68 1.72 -16.78
C ASP A 399 0.42 0.85 -16.78
N GLY A 400 0.59 -0.43 -16.60
CA GLY A 400 -0.54 -1.33 -16.48
C GLY A 400 -0.17 -2.58 -15.70
N PHE A 401 -1.11 -3.06 -14.88
CA PHE A 401 -0.94 -4.29 -14.14
C PHE A 401 -2.19 -5.17 -14.18
N SER A 402 -2.01 -6.45 -13.91
CA SER A 402 -3.08 -7.42 -13.75
C SER A 402 -2.77 -8.40 -12.62
N PHE A 403 -3.74 -8.59 -11.74
CA PHE A 403 -3.80 -9.72 -10.81
C PHE A 403 -4.68 -10.80 -11.41
N VAL A 404 -4.19 -12.02 -11.47
CA VAL A 404 -4.92 -13.19 -11.97
C VAL A 404 -5.08 -14.19 -10.83
N SER A 405 -6.31 -14.44 -10.40
CA SER A 405 -6.62 -15.51 -9.43
C SER A 405 -6.44 -16.88 -10.09
N LEU A 406 -5.56 -17.72 -9.55
CA LEU A 406 -5.35 -19.07 -10.07
C LEU A 406 -6.44 -20.06 -9.60
N ALA A 407 -7.31 -19.64 -8.68
CA ALA A 407 -8.45 -20.45 -8.25
C ALA A 407 -9.52 -20.55 -9.35
N ASP A 408 -9.73 -19.48 -10.12
CA ASP A 408 -10.86 -19.37 -11.06
C ASP A 408 -10.55 -18.60 -12.36
N GLY A 409 -9.31 -18.12 -12.54
CA GLY A 409 -8.87 -17.38 -13.73
C GLY A 409 -9.39 -15.94 -13.83
N SER A 410 -10.08 -15.43 -12.81
CA SER A 410 -10.58 -14.06 -12.82
C SER A 410 -9.47 -13.03 -12.62
N THR A 411 -9.68 -11.80 -13.12
CA THR A 411 -8.63 -10.78 -13.10
C THR A 411 -9.12 -9.44 -12.58
N LEU A 412 -8.20 -8.73 -11.90
CA LEU A 412 -8.26 -7.29 -11.72
C LEU A 412 -7.15 -6.68 -12.57
N THR A 413 -7.52 -5.87 -13.55
CA THR A 413 -6.56 -5.19 -14.44
C THR A 413 -6.75 -3.69 -14.34
N GLN A 414 -5.65 -2.93 -14.30
CA GLN A 414 -5.65 -1.48 -14.42
C GLN A 414 -4.62 -1.06 -15.47
N ILE A 415 -4.97 -0.05 -16.26
CA ILE A 415 -4.07 0.65 -17.17
C ILE A 415 -4.12 2.13 -16.80
N THR A 416 -2.97 2.78 -16.75
CA THR A 416 -2.81 4.20 -16.45
C THR A 416 -1.97 4.86 -17.53
N ALA A 417 -2.44 6.00 -18.02
CA ALA A 417 -1.70 6.89 -18.90
C ALA A 417 -1.48 8.22 -18.15
N SER A 418 -0.23 8.58 -17.92
CA SER A 418 0.16 9.83 -17.27
C SER A 418 0.86 10.73 -18.27
N TYR A 419 0.38 11.95 -18.44
CA TYR A 419 0.95 12.94 -19.33
C TYR A 419 1.47 14.13 -18.55
N TYR A 420 2.78 14.38 -18.64
CA TYR A 420 3.46 15.49 -18.00
C TYR A 420 3.23 16.78 -18.79
N LEU A 421 2.20 17.55 -18.41
CA LEU A 421 1.83 18.82 -19.05
C LEU A 421 2.96 19.85 -18.91
N SER A 422 3.60 19.87 -17.73
CA SER A 422 4.78 20.67 -17.41
C SER A 422 5.51 20.02 -16.24
N ASP A 423 6.62 20.61 -15.79
CA ASP A 423 7.35 20.16 -14.61
C ASP A 423 6.51 20.21 -13.31
N ALA A 424 5.46 21.04 -13.31
CA ALA A 424 4.58 21.22 -12.16
C ALA A 424 3.20 20.56 -12.31
N TRP A 425 2.82 20.05 -13.49
CA TRP A 425 1.49 19.52 -13.73
C TRP A 425 1.52 18.19 -14.46
N THR A 426 0.79 17.22 -13.91
CA THR A 426 0.54 15.92 -14.53
C THR A 426 -0.96 15.68 -14.65
N ALA A 427 -1.40 15.29 -15.83
CA ALA A 427 -2.75 14.75 -16.07
C ALA A 427 -2.63 13.23 -16.22
N ALA A 428 -3.48 12.48 -15.53
CA ALA A 428 -3.52 11.04 -15.69
C ALA A 428 -4.94 10.53 -15.94
N PHE A 429 -5.01 9.45 -16.69
CA PHE A 429 -6.22 8.67 -16.91
C PHE A 429 -5.94 7.22 -16.54
N SER A 430 -6.77 6.65 -15.68
CA SER A 430 -6.70 5.23 -15.32
C SER A 430 -8.01 4.54 -15.62
N ALA A 431 -7.94 3.34 -16.16
CA ALA A 431 -9.08 2.46 -16.34
C ALA A 431 -8.81 1.13 -15.64
N SER A 432 -9.74 0.66 -14.81
CA SER A 432 -9.64 -0.64 -14.16
C SER A 432 -10.86 -1.50 -14.41
N ALA A 433 -10.67 -2.83 -14.45
CA ALA A 433 -11.71 -3.79 -14.69
C ALA A 433 -11.56 -5.02 -13.79
N ASN A 434 -12.70 -5.45 -13.19
CA ASN A 434 -12.85 -6.73 -12.52
C ASN A 434 -13.51 -7.73 -13.49
N LEU A 435 -12.75 -8.65 -14.06
CA LEU A 435 -13.19 -9.58 -15.08
C LEU A 435 -13.32 -11.00 -14.51
N GLY A 436 -14.32 -11.70 -14.96
CA GLY A 436 -14.63 -13.08 -14.55
C GLY A 436 -16.14 -13.34 -14.47
N SER A 437 -16.52 -14.58 -14.19
CA SER A 437 -17.91 -14.96 -13.95
C SER A 437 -18.44 -14.34 -12.65
N SER A 438 -19.78 -14.23 -12.50
CA SER A 438 -20.41 -13.69 -11.29
C SER A 438 -20.06 -14.44 -9.99
N ARG A 439 -19.50 -15.64 -10.11
CA ARG A 439 -19.05 -16.49 -8.99
C ARG A 439 -17.54 -16.51 -8.80
N SER A 440 -16.78 -15.87 -9.66
CA SER A 440 -15.32 -15.81 -9.55
C SER A 440 -14.86 -14.73 -8.57
N GLU A 441 -13.61 -14.80 -8.12
CA GLU A 441 -13.06 -13.87 -7.14
C GLU A 441 -13.23 -12.41 -7.58
N ARG A 442 -12.82 -12.06 -8.79
CA ARG A 442 -12.93 -10.69 -9.31
C ARG A 442 -14.28 -10.41 -9.93
N GLY A 443 -14.88 -11.41 -10.59
CA GLY A 443 -16.17 -11.26 -11.23
C GLY A 443 -17.35 -11.08 -10.27
N SER A 444 -17.23 -11.48 -9.01
CA SER A 444 -18.26 -11.28 -7.99
C SER A 444 -18.29 -9.87 -7.40
N PHE A 445 -17.33 -8.96 -7.74
CA PHE A 445 -17.44 -7.58 -7.32
C PHE A 445 -18.54 -6.84 -8.09
N PRO A 446 -19.34 -6.01 -7.40
CA PRO A 446 -20.38 -5.22 -8.05
C PRO A 446 -19.82 -4.22 -9.06
N GLN A 447 -18.65 -3.64 -8.79
CA GLN A 447 -17.95 -2.71 -9.69
C GLN A 447 -17.20 -3.48 -10.78
N VAL A 448 -17.65 -3.35 -12.04
CA VAL A 448 -17.06 -4.06 -13.19
C VAL A 448 -15.90 -3.30 -13.76
N ILE A 449 -16.15 -2.03 -14.09
CA ILE A 449 -15.19 -1.13 -14.73
C ILE A 449 -15.22 0.19 -13.98
N SER A 450 -14.06 0.81 -13.79
CA SER A 450 -13.99 2.20 -13.37
C SER A 450 -12.98 2.96 -14.22
N GLY A 451 -13.30 4.23 -14.49
CA GLY A 451 -12.43 5.21 -15.12
C GLY A 451 -12.11 6.32 -14.14
N ILE A 452 -10.87 6.76 -14.08
CA ILE A 452 -10.39 7.82 -13.20
C ILE A 452 -9.67 8.86 -14.07
N VAL A 453 -10.09 10.12 -13.98
CA VAL A 453 -9.34 11.26 -14.51
C VAL A 453 -8.73 11.99 -13.33
N GLN A 454 -7.44 12.24 -13.39
CA GLN A 454 -6.67 12.83 -12.31
C GLN A 454 -5.83 14.00 -12.83
N LEU A 455 -5.78 15.08 -12.06
CA LEU A 455 -4.91 16.22 -12.28
C LEU A 455 -4.08 16.45 -11.01
N VAL A 456 -2.77 16.45 -11.16
CA VAL A 456 -1.83 16.64 -10.05
C VAL A 456 -0.99 17.87 -10.30
N ARG A 457 -0.82 18.70 -9.27
CA ARG A 457 0.12 19.81 -9.23
C ARG A 457 1.16 19.59 -8.15
N TYR A 458 2.42 19.74 -8.53
CA TYR A 458 3.59 19.68 -7.66
C TYR A 458 4.09 21.09 -7.36
N GLN A 459 4.54 21.31 -6.11
CA GLN A 459 5.17 22.55 -5.70
C GLN A 459 6.30 22.29 -4.71
#